data_465e1593ed7e43673959ef2d7dd01a6f
#
_entry.id   465e1593ed7e43673959ef2d7dd01a6f
#
_cell.length_a   1.000
_cell.length_b   1.000
_cell.length_c   1.000
_cell.angle_alpha   90.00
_cell.angle_beta   90.00
_cell.angle_gamma   90.00
#
_symmetry.space_group_name_H-M   'P 1'
#
loop_
_entity.id
_entity.type
_entity.pdbx_description
1 polymer ?
#
loop_
_entity_poly.entity_id
_entity_poly.type
_entity_poly.pdbx_seq_one_letter_code
_entity_poly.pdbx_strand_id
1 'polypeptide(L)'
;MRLCNNALSAILLSLASLHLWAQQPPGKPAQGPPSLTEDRDPVRSPDGDIAPAPTGPLKKEGEGYILRTDVEEVVLNATVLEGSRIVQDLKRDNFQVFEDGVKQNIISFQHTDLPVSIAMVVDNSGSMSRKRPAVNKSALDLIEASNPQDEAFVVNFSDEAFIDQDFTGDVSKLREGLSHIESRGGTALYDAVVASADKLVADGKRPKQVLVIITDGEDNASTLTLEQTIRRVQQLSGPVIYSIGLLFGDEMTHSEVRHARRALEMLSGETGGIAFFPKSIEQIDEIAAEVARDIRTQYTIGYHSSKPTTEPGFRRVQVTAQEPGQGKLEVRTRTGYFPSVRVARKTTKASAQ
;
A
#
# COMPACT_ATOMS: atom_id res chain seq x y z
N MET A 1 -80.43 -20.38 0.29
CA MET A 1 -81.24 -20.81 1.48
C MET A 1 -80.43 -20.65 2.74
N ARG A 2 -80.91 -19.76 3.64
CA ARG A 2 -80.49 -19.49 5.07
C ARG A 2 -79.04 -19.05 5.28
N LEU A 3 -78.72 -17.75 5.57
CA LEU A 3 -79.08 -16.88 6.69
C LEU A 3 -78.69 -17.41 8.07
N CYS A 4 -77.76 -16.73 8.73
CA CYS A 4 -77.80 -16.18 10.10
C CYS A 4 -76.36 -15.69 10.43
N ASN A 5 -76.14 -14.42 10.54
CA ASN A 5 -76.33 -13.47 11.66
C ASN A 5 -75.77 -13.92 12.99
N ASN A 6 -74.76 -13.17 13.51
CA ASN A 6 -74.77 -12.37 14.74
C ASN A 6 -73.34 -11.91 15.00
N ALA A 7 -73.10 -10.64 15.02
CA ALA A 7 -73.36 -9.60 16.02
C ALA A 7 -72.23 -9.44 17.05
N LEU A 8 -71.60 -8.30 16.97
CA LEU A 8 -71.04 -7.38 17.97
C LEU A 8 -70.41 -7.95 19.26
N SER A 9 -69.15 -7.59 19.45
CA SER A 9 -68.74 -6.91 20.69
C SER A 9 -67.49 -6.09 20.48
N ALA A 10 -67.59 -4.80 20.56
CA ALA A 10 -66.52 -3.85 20.63
C ALA A 10 -65.92 -3.90 22.05
N ILE A 11 -64.61 -4.16 22.13
CA ILE A 11 -63.83 -3.85 23.35
C ILE A 11 -62.73 -2.89 22.92
N LEU A 12 -62.88 -1.65 23.32
CA LEU A 12 -61.85 -0.62 23.34
C LEU A 12 -60.79 -1.04 24.40
N LEU A 13 -59.63 -1.38 23.94
CA LEU A 13 -58.44 -1.43 24.79
C LEU A 13 -57.49 -0.36 24.28
N SER A 14 -57.39 0.70 25.06
CA SER A 14 -56.38 1.76 24.94
C SER A 14 -55.02 1.17 25.22
N LEU A 15 -54.21 0.93 24.18
CA LEU A 15 -52.82 0.60 24.32
C LEU A 15 -52.00 1.89 24.34
N ALA A 16 -51.54 2.23 25.54
CA ALA A 16 -50.49 3.21 25.75
C ALA A 16 -49.22 2.72 25.05
N SER A 17 -48.81 3.39 24.00
CA SER A 17 -47.54 3.16 23.32
C SER A 17 -46.41 3.63 24.24
N LEU A 18 -45.83 2.69 25.00
CA LEU A 18 -44.52 2.84 25.62
C LEU A 18 -43.48 2.86 24.48
N HIS A 19 -42.98 4.06 24.17
CA HIS A 19 -41.78 4.21 23.37
C HIS A 19 -40.58 3.67 24.19
N LEU A 20 -40.22 2.40 23.99
CA LEU A 20 -38.91 1.93 24.36
C LEU A 20 -37.89 2.66 23.45
N TRP A 21 -37.26 3.66 24.02
CA TRP A 21 -35.97 4.10 23.49
C TRP A 21 -34.99 2.94 23.66
N ALA A 22 -34.76 2.21 22.58
CA ALA A 22 -33.63 1.30 22.50
C ALA A 22 -32.38 2.19 22.60
N GLN A 23 -31.74 2.15 23.75
CA GLN A 23 -30.39 2.68 23.89
C GLN A 23 -29.50 1.87 22.93
N GLN A 24 -29.03 2.51 21.88
CA GLN A 24 -27.95 1.97 21.08
C GLN A 24 -26.77 1.69 22.03
N PRO A 25 -26.16 0.52 21.96
CA PRO A 25 -24.94 0.26 22.71
C PRO A 25 -23.93 1.35 22.33
N PRO A 26 -23.11 1.84 23.29
CA PRO A 26 -22.09 2.83 23.00
C PRO A 26 -21.23 2.31 21.84
N GLY A 27 -21.15 3.12 20.78
CA GLY A 27 -20.33 2.79 19.61
C GLY A 27 -18.93 2.43 20.08
N LYS A 28 -18.34 1.37 19.52
CA LYS A 28 -16.95 1.05 19.73
C LYS A 28 -16.13 2.33 19.58
N PRO A 29 -15.21 2.62 20.51
CA PRO A 29 -14.29 3.75 20.32
C PRO A 29 -13.62 3.61 18.96
N ALA A 30 -13.48 4.71 18.23
CA ALA A 30 -12.77 4.73 16.95
C ALA A 30 -11.42 4.05 17.15
N GLN A 31 -11.23 2.90 16.51
CA GLN A 31 -9.97 2.19 16.54
C GLN A 31 -8.96 3.08 15.82
N GLY A 32 -7.77 3.27 16.43
CA GLY A 32 -6.66 3.93 15.76
C GLY A 32 -6.26 3.18 14.48
N PRO A 33 -5.35 3.74 13.68
CA PRO A 33 -4.88 3.08 12.46
C PRO A 33 -4.36 1.67 12.76
N PRO A 34 -4.47 0.73 11.80
CA PRO A 34 -4.03 -0.64 11.98
C PRO A 34 -2.55 -0.70 12.36
N SER A 35 -2.18 -1.68 13.15
CA SER A 35 -0.86 -1.80 13.77
C SER A 35 -0.26 -3.18 13.52
N LEU A 36 1.07 -3.28 13.66
CA LEU A 36 1.85 -4.51 13.60
C LEU A 36 2.44 -4.84 14.97
N THR A 37 2.58 -6.12 15.28
CA THR A 37 3.19 -6.57 16.54
C THR A 37 4.16 -7.73 16.32
N GLU A 38 5.22 -7.79 17.13
CA GLU A 38 6.18 -8.89 17.12
C GLU A 38 5.67 -10.10 17.91
N ASP A 39 5.12 -9.93 19.08
CA ASP A 39 4.71 -11.02 19.96
C ASP A 39 3.21 -11.36 19.85
N ARG A 40 2.61 -11.18 18.68
CA ARG A 40 1.18 -11.38 18.42
C ARG A 40 0.23 -10.53 19.26
N ASP A 41 0.76 -9.51 19.91
CA ASP A 41 -0.03 -8.45 20.51
C ASP A 41 -0.09 -7.27 19.54
N PRO A 42 -1.27 -6.73 19.17
CA PRO A 42 -1.40 -5.62 18.26
C PRO A 42 -0.59 -4.40 18.71
N VAL A 43 0.45 -4.04 17.99
CA VAL A 43 1.18 -2.79 18.19
C VAL A 43 0.49 -1.71 17.37
N ARG A 44 0.16 -0.61 17.98
CA ARG A 44 -0.41 0.52 17.24
C ARG A 44 0.59 1.01 16.21
N SER A 45 0.13 1.18 14.97
CA SER A 45 0.86 1.99 13.99
C SER A 45 1.21 3.31 14.66
N PRO A 46 2.44 3.82 14.54
CA PRO A 46 2.74 5.13 15.07
C PRO A 46 1.68 6.07 14.48
N ASP A 47 0.80 6.57 15.37
CA ASP A 47 -0.17 7.57 14.97
C ASP A 47 0.60 8.60 14.16
N GLY A 48 0.05 8.97 13.03
CA GLY A 48 0.65 9.93 12.14
C GLY A 48 0.78 11.34 12.73
N ASP A 49 1.19 11.46 13.97
CA ASP A 49 1.96 12.56 14.46
C ASP A 49 3.29 12.53 13.69
N ILE A 50 3.16 12.91 12.40
CA ILE A 50 4.29 13.33 11.61
C ILE A 50 4.95 14.40 12.46
N ALA A 51 6.01 14.01 13.15
CA ALA A 51 6.84 14.98 13.82
C ALA A 51 7.19 16.02 12.75
N PRO A 52 6.81 17.29 12.93
CA PRO A 52 7.08 18.29 11.92
C PRO A 52 8.57 18.24 11.67
N ALA A 53 8.96 18.05 10.41
CA ALA A 53 10.34 18.10 10.03
C ALA A 53 10.94 19.39 10.58
N PRO A 54 12.18 19.36 11.10
CA PRO A 54 12.80 20.54 11.71
C PRO A 54 12.81 21.67 10.67
N THR A 55 11.95 22.65 10.88
CA THR A 55 12.03 23.92 10.18
C THR A 55 13.30 24.57 10.69
N GLY A 56 14.38 24.48 9.90
CA GLY A 56 15.60 25.19 10.23
C GLY A 56 15.30 26.66 10.43
N PRO A 57 15.95 27.34 11.40
CA PRO A 57 15.76 28.76 11.62
C PRO A 57 16.16 29.53 10.35
N LEU A 58 15.33 30.50 9.96
CA LEU A 58 15.72 31.48 8.96
C LEU A 58 17.02 32.17 9.42
N LYS A 59 18.15 31.80 8.82
CA LYS A 59 19.40 32.54 9.04
C LYS A 59 19.30 33.82 8.23
N LYS A 60 19.36 34.95 8.94
CA LYS A 60 19.55 36.26 8.34
C LYS A 60 21.03 36.37 7.94
N GLU A 61 21.35 36.24 6.68
CA GLU A 61 22.68 36.55 6.14
C GLU A 61 22.55 37.77 5.25
N GLY A 62 23.03 38.92 5.74
CA GLY A 62 22.96 40.17 5.01
C GLY A 62 21.59 40.87 5.01
N GLU A 63 21.42 41.95 4.23
CA GLU A 63 20.18 42.70 4.11
C GLU A 63 19.10 42.04 3.21
N GLY A 64 19.23 40.75 2.90
CA GLY A 64 18.28 40.00 2.08
C GLY A 64 17.61 38.86 2.85
N TYR A 65 16.30 38.67 2.64
CA TYR A 65 15.60 37.46 3.08
C TYR A 65 15.84 36.36 2.04
N ILE A 66 16.54 35.30 2.44
CA ILE A 66 16.60 34.09 1.62
C ILE A 66 15.29 33.33 1.84
N LEU A 67 14.38 33.42 0.90
CA LEU A 67 13.21 32.55 0.81
C LEU A 67 13.73 31.17 0.43
N ARG A 68 13.94 30.26 1.39
CA ARG A 68 14.11 28.85 1.09
C ARG A 68 12.73 28.30 0.73
N THR A 69 12.48 28.18 -0.55
CA THR A 69 11.38 27.36 -1.04
C THR A 69 11.79 25.91 -0.77
N ASP A 70 11.16 25.25 0.20
CA ASP A 70 11.31 23.82 0.38
C ASP A 70 10.70 23.15 -0.85
N VAL A 71 11.55 22.81 -1.81
CA VAL A 71 11.16 22.10 -3.01
C VAL A 71 11.34 20.61 -2.70
N GLU A 72 10.24 19.90 -2.61
CA GLU A 72 10.25 18.46 -2.42
C GLU A 72 10.58 17.77 -3.75
N GLU A 73 11.58 16.89 -3.74
CA GLU A 73 11.86 16.04 -4.89
C GLU A 73 10.83 14.89 -4.92
N VAL A 74 10.11 14.78 -6.03
CA VAL A 74 9.21 13.67 -6.29
C VAL A 74 9.97 12.59 -7.03
N VAL A 75 10.11 11.42 -6.38
CA VAL A 75 10.81 10.26 -6.95
C VAL A 75 9.79 9.26 -7.49
N LEU A 76 10.00 8.84 -8.74
CA LEU A 76 9.17 7.86 -9.44
C LEU A 76 10.01 6.64 -9.78
N ASN A 77 9.48 5.47 -9.46
CA ASN A 77 9.99 4.21 -9.99
C ASN A 77 9.14 3.86 -11.22
N ALA A 78 9.79 3.63 -12.35
CA ALA A 78 9.11 3.42 -13.63
C ALA A 78 9.64 2.18 -14.35
N THR A 79 8.74 1.28 -14.76
CA THR A 79 9.04 0.18 -15.66
C THR A 79 8.58 0.56 -17.06
N VAL A 80 9.42 0.35 -18.07
CA VAL A 80 9.08 0.59 -19.47
C VAL A 80 8.90 -0.73 -20.19
N LEU A 81 7.81 -0.83 -20.94
CA LEU A 81 7.41 -2.03 -21.65
C LEU A 81 7.23 -1.74 -23.15
N GLU A 82 7.69 -2.65 -24.00
CA GLU A 82 7.30 -2.78 -25.38
C GLU A 82 6.53 -4.09 -25.55
N GLY A 83 5.22 -4.00 -25.58
CA GLY A 83 4.37 -5.20 -25.40
C GLY A 83 4.57 -5.82 -24.02
N SER A 84 5.07 -7.08 -23.97
CA SER A 84 5.42 -7.77 -22.71
C SER A 84 6.92 -7.68 -22.36
N ARG A 85 7.76 -7.08 -23.21
CA ARG A 85 9.20 -7.01 -23.00
C ARG A 85 9.58 -5.77 -22.20
N ILE A 86 10.33 -5.94 -21.11
CA ILE A 86 10.92 -4.82 -20.37
C ILE A 86 12.05 -4.20 -21.20
N VAL A 87 12.05 -2.86 -21.30
CA VAL A 87 13.04 -2.06 -22.02
C VAL A 87 13.97 -1.39 -21.01
N GLN A 88 15.28 -1.62 -21.12
CA GLN A 88 16.27 -1.21 -20.10
C GLN A 88 17.31 -0.19 -20.60
N ASP A 89 17.39 0.06 -21.89
CA ASP A 89 18.48 0.83 -22.49
C ASP A 89 18.14 2.32 -22.74
N LEU A 90 17.03 2.80 -22.15
CA LEU A 90 16.58 4.17 -22.35
C LEU A 90 17.38 5.16 -21.53
N LYS A 91 17.58 6.36 -22.11
CA LYS A 91 18.25 7.49 -21.48
C LYS A 91 17.24 8.49 -20.95
N ARG A 92 17.69 9.42 -20.10
CA ARG A 92 16.86 10.50 -19.55
C ARG A 92 16.04 11.24 -20.62
N ASP A 93 16.65 11.52 -21.77
CA ASP A 93 16.03 12.30 -22.85
C ASP A 93 14.89 11.56 -23.57
N ASN A 94 14.81 10.24 -23.38
CA ASN A 94 13.68 9.43 -23.86
C ASN A 94 12.41 9.64 -23.05
N PHE A 95 12.50 10.22 -21.83
CA PHE A 95 11.39 10.34 -20.91
C PHE A 95 10.81 11.76 -20.84
N GLN A 96 9.51 11.84 -20.64
CA GLN A 96 8.82 13.07 -20.26
C GLN A 96 7.90 12.78 -19.07
N VAL A 97 7.95 13.68 -18.08
CA VAL A 97 7.10 13.60 -16.87
C VAL A 97 6.09 14.73 -16.93
N PHE A 98 4.85 14.41 -16.60
CA PHE A 98 3.76 15.38 -16.48
C PHE A 98 3.12 15.25 -15.11
N GLU A 99 2.85 16.36 -14.46
CA GLU A 99 2.06 16.48 -13.24
C GLU A 99 0.82 17.31 -13.52
N ASP A 100 -0.37 16.75 -13.32
CA ASP A 100 -1.66 17.37 -13.68
C ASP A 100 -1.70 17.94 -15.12
N GLY A 101 -1.04 17.24 -16.04
CA GLY A 101 -0.92 17.64 -17.45
C GLY A 101 0.17 18.67 -17.74
N VAL A 102 0.86 19.20 -16.72
CA VAL A 102 1.96 20.15 -16.89
C VAL A 102 3.29 19.42 -16.94
N LYS A 103 4.08 19.66 -18.00
CA LYS A 103 5.40 19.06 -18.16
C LYS A 103 6.34 19.49 -17.03
N GLN A 104 7.01 18.52 -16.41
CA GLN A 104 7.98 18.72 -15.34
C GLN A 104 9.41 18.52 -15.84
N ASN A 105 10.37 19.19 -15.20
CA ASN A 105 11.77 19.04 -15.52
C ASN A 105 12.38 17.90 -14.69
N ILE A 106 12.88 16.85 -15.34
CA ILE A 106 13.59 15.75 -14.70
C ILE A 106 14.93 16.29 -14.16
N ILE A 107 15.18 16.12 -12.87
CA ILE A 107 16.39 16.60 -12.19
C ILE A 107 17.35 15.47 -11.84
N SER A 108 16.82 14.27 -11.56
CA SER A 108 17.59 13.07 -11.33
C SER A 108 17.08 11.92 -12.20
N PHE A 109 18.00 11.07 -12.66
CA PHE A 109 17.67 9.91 -13.47
C PHE A 109 18.69 8.81 -13.21
N GLN A 110 18.21 7.64 -12.83
CA GLN A 110 19.07 6.47 -12.58
C GLN A 110 18.39 5.22 -13.17
N HIS A 111 19.24 4.34 -13.71
CA HIS A 111 18.86 3.00 -14.11
C HIS A 111 19.95 2.04 -13.61
N THR A 112 19.96 1.81 -12.31
CA THR A 112 20.89 0.93 -11.61
C THR A 112 20.10 0.06 -10.64
N ASP A 113 20.62 -1.11 -10.35
CA ASP A 113 20.06 -1.99 -9.33
C ASP A 113 20.29 -1.37 -7.94
N LEU A 114 19.30 -0.62 -7.45
CA LEU A 114 19.33 0.00 -6.14
C LEU A 114 18.88 -1.00 -5.07
N PRO A 115 19.52 -0.99 -3.89
CA PRO A 115 19.06 -1.79 -2.76
C PRO A 115 17.61 -1.43 -2.36
N VAL A 116 16.88 -2.45 -1.90
CA VAL A 116 15.43 -2.37 -1.63
C VAL A 116 15.13 -2.74 -0.18
N SER A 117 14.24 -2.00 0.48
CA SER A 117 13.54 -2.46 1.68
C SER A 117 12.23 -3.13 1.25
N ILE A 118 12.03 -4.38 1.61
CA ILE A 118 10.91 -5.21 1.17
C ILE A 118 10.00 -5.55 2.37
N ALA A 119 8.71 -5.28 2.25
CA ALA A 119 7.67 -5.81 3.12
C ALA A 119 7.05 -7.05 2.47
N MET A 120 7.22 -8.22 3.07
CA MET A 120 6.55 -9.45 2.68
C MET A 120 5.27 -9.59 3.49
N VAL A 121 4.11 -9.35 2.88
CA VAL A 121 2.80 -9.35 3.53
C VAL A 121 2.03 -10.58 3.07
N VAL A 122 2.00 -11.60 3.93
CA VAL A 122 1.54 -12.94 3.56
C VAL A 122 0.27 -13.28 4.31
N ASP A 123 -0.76 -13.62 3.56
CA ASP A 123 -2.02 -14.10 4.08
C ASP A 123 -1.86 -15.41 4.85
N ASN A 124 -2.40 -15.44 6.06
CA ASN A 124 -2.40 -16.59 6.95
C ASN A 124 -3.83 -16.98 7.34
N SER A 125 -4.83 -16.59 6.55
CA SER A 125 -6.22 -16.99 6.69
C SER A 125 -6.40 -18.52 6.53
N GLY A 126 -7.55 -19.03 6.92
CA GLY A 126 -7.82 -20.48 6.91
C GLY A 126 -7.69 -21.14 5.53
N SER A 127 -8.03 -20.45 4.44
CA SER A 127 -7.93 -20.91 3.05
C SER A 127 -6.49 -21.15 2.58
N MET A 128 -5.54 -20.41 3.14
CA MET A 128 -4.12 -20.48 2.78
C MET A 128 -3.40 -21.75 3.22
N SER A 129 -3.96 -22.54 4.14
CA SER A 129 -3.29 -23.65 4.81
C SER A 129 -2.59 -24.65 3.86
N ARG A 130 -3.22 -24.95 2.71
CA ARG A 130 -2.65 -25.87 1.70
C ARG A 130 -1.64 -25.21 0.78
N LYS A 131 -1.72 -23.87 0.62
CA LYS A 131 -0.89 -23.08 -0.30
C LYS A 131 0.38 -22.58 0.38
N ARG A 132 0.36 -22.39 1.69
CA ARG A 132 1.46 -21.81 2.50
C ARG A 132 2.86 -22.41 2.26
N PRO A 133 3.07 -23.73 2.16
CA PRO A 133 4.42 -24.26 1.93
C PRO A 133 5.05 -23.77 0.61
N ALA A 134 4.24 -23.72 -0.47
CA ALA A 134 4.69 -23.21 -1.75
C ALA A 134 4.93 -21.69 -1.72
N VAL A 135 4.01 -20.96 -1.08
CA VAL A 135 4.12 -19.49 -0.88
C VAL A 135 5.39 -19.15 -0.11
N ASN A 136 5.67 -19.83 0.99
CA ASN A 136 6.86 -19.58 1.79
C ASN A 136 8.14 -19.84 0.99
N LYS A 137 8.17 -20.92 0.19
CA LYS A 137 9.31 -21.20 -0.70
C LYS A 137 9.52 -20.06 -1.69
N SER A 138 8.48 -19.67 -2.42
CA SER A 138 8.56 -18.62 -3.46
C SER A 138 8.90 -17.26 -2.87
N ALA A 139 8.39 -16.94 -1.67
CA ALA A 139 8.76 -15.72 -0.95
C ALA A 139 10.25 -15.70 -0.61
N LEU A 140 10.82 -16.84 -0.19
CA LEU A 140 12.25 -16.96 0.05
C LEU A 140 13.06 -16.90 -1.24
N ASP A 141 12.62 -17.58 -2.29
CA ASP A 141 13.27 -17.54 -3.61
C ASP A 141 13.35 -16.10 -4.16
N LEU A 142 12.29 -15.30 -3.94
CA LEU A 142 12.28 -13.88 -4.29
C LEU A 142 13.37 -13.11 -3.54
N ILE A 143 13.51 -13.35 -2.24
CA ILE A 143 14.51 -12.69 -1.40
C ILE A 143 15.92 -13.18 -1.76
N GLU A 144 16.12 -14.49 -2.00
CA GLU A 144 17.41 -15.05 -2.39
C GLU A 144 17.87 -14.58 -3.77
N ALA A 145 16.92 -14.34 -4.69
CA ALA A 145 17.20 -13.72 -5.99
C ALA A 145 17.46 -12.21 -5.91
N SER A 146 17.36 -11.64 -4.72
CA SER A 146 17.51 -10.23 -4.45
C SER A 146 18.97 -9.80 -4.29
N ASN A 147 19.21 -8.48 -4.25
CA ASN A 147 20.54 -7.92 -4.02
C ASN A 147 20.98 -8.22 -2.57
N PRO A 148 22.24 -8.64 -2.32
CA PRO A 148 22.75 -8.86 -0.96
C PRO A 148 22.64 -7.66 -0.02
N GLN A 149 22.45 -6.46 -0.55
CA GLN A 149 22.25 -5.25 0.23
C GLN A 149 20.78 -4.98 0.58
N ASP A 150 19.86 -5.79 0.09
CA ASP A 150 18.44 -5.67 0.42
C ASP A 150 18.18 -6.01 1.88
N GLU A 151 17.08 -5.54 2.37
CA GLU A 151 16.54 -5.93 3.65
C GLU A 151 15.03 -6.21 3.51
N ALA A 152 14.52 -7.15 4.27
CA ALA A 152 13.11 -7.48 4.27
C ALA A 152 12.59 -7.66 5.68
N PHE A 153 11.29 -7.45 5.88
CA PHE A 153 10.54 -7.91 7.04
C PHE A 153 9.33 -8.72 6.60
N VAL A 154 8.86 -9.59 7.49
CA VAL A 154 7.74 -10.50 7.24
C VAL A 154 6.57 -10.12 8.10
N VAL A 155 5.42 -9.94 7.48
CA VAL A 155 4.12 -9.77 8.12
C VAL A 155 3.22 -10.92 7.69
N ASN A 156 2.70 -11.65 8.66
CA ASN A 156 1.60 -12.58 8.45
C ASN A 156 0.29 -11.92 8.94
N PHE A 157 -0.78 -12.07 8.18
CA PHE A 157 -2.07 -11.50 8.56
C PHE A 157 -3.21 -12.51 8.39
N SER A 158 -4.21 -12.36 9.24
CA SER A 158 -5.51 -13.03 9.18
C SER A 158 -6.59 -12.02 9.60
N ASP A 159 -7.20 -12.15 10.77
CA ASP A 159 -8.08 -11.13 11.37
C ASP A 159 -7.28 -9.88 11.81
N GLU A 160 -6.00 -10.05 12.09
CA GLU A 160 -5.03 -9.03 12.49
C GLU A 160 -3.68 -9.25 11.78
N ALA A 161 -2.82 -8.24 11.76
CA ALA A 161 -1.50 -8.30 11.13
C ALA A 161 -0.39 -8.36 12.19
N PHE A 162 0.57 -9.27 12.02
CA PHE A 162 1.67 -9.55 12.94
C PHE A 162 3.02 -9.48 12.23
N ILE A 163 4.04 -8.90 12.88
CA ILE A 163 5.41 -8.98 12.43
C ILE A 163 6.01 -10.27 12.97
N ASP A 164 6.27 -11.22 12.09
CA ASP A 164 6.96 -12.47 12.47
C ASP A 164 8.48 -12.37 12.32
N GLN A 165 8.98 -11.43 11.53
CA GLN A 165 10.39 -11.09 11.43
C GLN A 165 10.55 -9.62 11.08
N ASP A 166 11.29 -8.86 11.89
CA ASP A 166 11.65 -7.47 11.60
C ASP A 166 12.74 -7.37 10.53
N PHE A 167 13.03 -6.15 10.07
CA PHE A 167 13.99 -5.89 9.00
C PHE A 167 15.31 -6.62 9.18
N THR A 168 15.65 -7.45 8.23
CA THR A 168 16.92 -8.19 8.16
C THR A 168 17.29 -8.51 6.72
N GLY A 169 18.60 -8.62 6.46
CA GLY A 169 19.16 -9.23 5.24
C GLY A 169 19.46 -10.72 5.40
N ASP A 170 19.21 -11.31 6.58
CA ASP A 170 19.49 -12.72 6.86
C ASP A 170 18.32 -13.60 6.40
N VAL A 171 18.52 -14.33 5.33
CA VAL A 171 17.52 -15.25 4.75
C VAL A 171 17.05 -16.31 5.75
N SER A 172 17.92 -16.75 6.67
CA SER A 172 17.55 -17.77 7.66
C SER A 172 16.50 -17.25 8.64
N LYS A 173 16.63 -15.98 9.07
CA LYS A 173 15.65 -15.31 9.94
C LYS A 173 14.32 -15.07 9.21
N LEU A 174 14.38 -14.65 7.94
CA LEU A 174 13.19 -14.48 7.12
C LEU A 174 12.45 -15.81 6.91
N ARG A 175 13.20 -16.90 6.73
CA ARG A 175 12.64 -18.26 6.65
C ARG A 175 11.94 -18.65 7.96
N GLU A 176 12.52 -18.33 9.10
CA GLU A 176 11.92 -18.58 10.41
C GLU A 176 10.61 -17.80 10.55
N GLY A 177 10.58 -16.49 10.24
CA GLY A 177 9.37 -15.69 10.26
C GLY A 177 8.27 -16.23 9.35
N LEU A 178 8.62 -16.63 8.10
CA LEU A 178 7.68 -17.25 7.18
C LEU A 178 7.17 -18.63 7.62
N SER A 179 7.87 -19.32 8.53
CA SER A 179 7.48 -20.64 9.03
C SER A 179 6.36 -20.60 10.06
N HIS A 180 6.06 -19.44 10.63
CA HIS A 180 4.95 -19.26 11.57
C HIS A 180 3.61 -19.35 10.83
N ILE A 181 3.09 -20.58 10.72
CA ILE A 181 1.82 -20.86 10.03
C ILE A 181 0.77 -21.23 11.06
N GLU A 182 -0.17 -20.33 11.31
CA GLU A 182 -1.41 -20.63 12.04
C GLU A 182 -2.59 -20.22 11.16
N SER A 183 -2.74 -20.90 10.01
CA SER A 183 -3.78 -20.56 9.03
C SER A 183 -5.17 -20.70 9.64
N ARG A 184 -5.73 -19.56 10.08
CA ARG A 184 -7.03 -19.45 10.73
C ARG A 184 -7.57 -18.02 10.58
N GLY A 185 -8.86 -17.85 10.87
CA GLY A 185 -9.52 -16.53 10.87
C GLY A 185 -9.86 -16.02 9.47
N GLY A 186 -10.19 -14.73 9.40
CA GLY A 186 -10.55 -14.00 8.20
C GLY A 186 -9.32 -13.44 7.47
N THR A 187 -9.55 -12.37 6.70
CA THR A 187 -8.55 -11.74 5.82
C THR A 187 -8.63 -10.23 5.99
N ALA A 188 -7.81 -9.64 6.88
CA ALA A 188 -7.69 -8.20 7.10
C ALA A 188 -6.60 -7.61 6.19
N LEU A 189 -6.76 -7.75 4.88
CA LEU A 189 -5.79 -7.36 3.87
C LEU A 189 -5.47 -5.86 3.90
N TYR A 190 -6.50 -5.00 3.92
CA TYR A 190 -6.31 -3.56 3.82
C TYR A 190 -5.60 -3.00 5.05
N ASP A 191 -5.95 -3.47 6.23
CA ASP A 191 -5.30 -3.09 7.48
C ASP A 191 -3.84 -3.54 7.49
N ALA A 192 -3.54 -4.76 7.03
CA ALA A 192 -2.18 -5.28 6.91
C ALA A 192 -1.33 -4.48 5.91
N VAL A 193 -1.89 -4.09 4.78
CA VAL A 193 -1.21 -3.27 3.77
C VAL A 193 -0.85 -1.91 4.33
N VAL A 194 -1.78 -1.22 5.00
CA VAL A 194 -1.51 0.11 5.58
C VAL A 194 -0.45 0.02 6.66
N ALA A 195 -0.59 -0.90 7.62
CA ALA A 195 0.36 -1.06 8.70
C ALA A 195 1.77 -1.42 8.19
N SER A 196 1.86 -2.30 7.18
CA SER A 196 3.13 -2.66 6.55
C SER A 196 3.75 -1.52 5.77
N ALA A 197 2.95 -0.73 5.04
CA ALA A 197 3.43 0.43 4.31
C ALA A 197 3.94 1.53 5.25
N ASP A 198 3.23 1.79 6.34
CA ASP A 198 3.66 2.75 7.37
C ASP A 198 5.00 2.33 7.98
N LYS A 199 5.16 1.06 8.40
CA LYS A 199 6.43 0.53 8.90
C LYS A 199 7.53 0.59 7.86
N LEU A 200 7.24 0.24 6.62
CA LEU A 200 8.21 0.26 5.52
C LEU A 200 8.79 1.67 5.30
N VAL A 201 7.95 2.70 5.38
CA VAL A 201 8.38 4.09 5.22
C VAL A 201 9.10 4.62 6.47
N ALA A 202 8.65 4.22 7.67
CA ALA A 202 9.26 4.68 8.92
C ALA A 202 10.64 4.06 9.18
N ASP A 203 10.81 2.77 8.93
CA ASP A 203 11.97 1.99 9.38
C ASP A 203 12.88 1.50 8.25
N GLY A 204 12.38 1.47 7.00
CA GLY A 204 13.12 1.01 5.83
C GLY A 204 14.32 1.92 5.53
N LYS A 205 15.52 1.32 5.39
CA LYS A 205 16.79 2.04 5.24
C LYS A 205 17.27 2.14 3.80
N ARG A 206 16.62 1.44 2.87
CA ARG A 206 17.04 1.41 1.47
C ARG A 206 16.31 2.48 0.66
N PRO A 207 16.95 2.98 -0.41
CA PRO A 207 16.39 4.06 -1.22
C PRO A 207 15.11 3.66 -1.97
N LYS A 208 14.89 2.36 -2.18
CA LYS A 208 13.70 1.82 -2.84
C LYS A 208 12.87 1.04 -1.83
N GLN A 209 11.57 1.19 -1.89
CA GLN A 209 10.62 0.56 -0.98
C GLN A 209 9.59 -0.24 -1.77
N VAL A 210 9.44 -1.50 -1.42
CA VAL A 210 8.54 -2.43 -2.11
C VAL A 210 7.72 -3.22 -1.09
N LEU A 211 6.43 -3.37 -1.35
CA LEU A 211 5.53 -4.21 -0.58
C LEU A 211 5.03 -5.33 -1.49
N VAL A 212 5.21 -6.58 -1.08
CA VAL A 212 4.76 -7.77 -1.81
C VAL A 212 3.64 -8.43 -1.01
N ILE A 213 2.44 -8.43 -1.59
CA ILE A 213 1.24 -9.07 -1.02
C ILE A 213 1.10 -10.46 -1.62
N ILE A 214 0.86 -11.47 -0.77
CA ILE A 214 0.49 -12.81 -1.22
C ILE A 214 -0.77 -13.23 -0.47
N THR A 215 -1.88 -13.38 -1.17
CA THR A 215 -3.20 -13.70 -0.59
C THR A 215 -4.01 -14.58 -1.54
N ASP A 216 -4.95 -15.34 -1.01
CA ASP A 216 -5.91 -16.12 -1.79
C ASP A 216 -7.35 -15.69 -1.58
N GLY A 217 -7.58 -14.58 -0.84
CA GLY A 217 -8.89 -14.16 -0.40
C GLY A 217 -9.29 -12.73 -0.77
N GLU A 218 -10.59 -12.47 -0.63
CA GLU A 218 -11.16 -11.13 -0.59
C GLU A 218 -11.03 -10.60 0.86
N ASP A 219 -10.78 -9.31 1.00
CA ASP A 219 -10.81 -8.65 2.32
C ASP A 219 -12.19 -8.79 2.96
N ASN A 220 -12.24 -9.31 4.18
CA ASN A 220 -13.48 -9.52 4.93
C ASN A 220 -13.39 -9.17 6.43
N ALA A 221 -12.22 -8.75 6.89
CA ALA A 221 -11.97 -8.49 8.30
C ALA A 221 -11.35 -7.11 8.58
N SER A 222 -10.92 -6.36 7.56
CA SER A 222 -10.34 -5.03 7.74
C SER A 222 -11.34 -4.01 8.28
N THR A 223 -10.81 -3.03 9.00
CA THR A 223 -11.55 -1.83 9.41
C THR A 223 -11.50 -0.74 8.35
N LEU A 224 -10.47 -0.73 7.51
CA LEU A 224 -10.29 0.20 6.40
C LEU A 224 -10.99 -0.30 5.13
N THR A 225 -11.36 0.64 4.26
CA THR A 225 -11.81 0.32 2.91
C THR A 225 -10.65 0.33 1.92
N LEU A 226 -10.84 -0.26 0.73
CA LEU A 226 -9.87 -0.22 -0.35
C LEU A 226 -9.42 1.21 -0.70
N GLU A 227 -10.38 2.15 -0.78
CA GLU A 227 -10.10 3.54 -1.12
C GLU A 227 -9.28 4.25 -0.03
N GLN A 228 -9.57 3.97 1.24
CA GLN A 228 -8.78 4.51 2.37
C GLN A 228 -7.35 3.97 2.34
N THR A 229 -7.19 2.68 2.06
CA THR A 229 -5.89 2.01 1.94
C THR A 229 -5.06 2.60 0.79
N ILE A 230 -5.64 2.70 -0.41
CA ILE A 230 -4.96 3.32 -1.57
C ILE A 230 -4.55 4.75 -1.24
N ARG A 231 -5.47 5.54 -0.68
CA ARG A 231 -5.19 6.92 -0.30
C ARG A 231 -4.04 7.02 0.70
N ARG A 232 -4.02 6.13 1.71
CA ARG A 232 -2.93 6.12 2.71
C ARG A 232 -1.58 5.82 2.06
N VAL A 233 -1.50 4.79 1.23
CA VAL A 233 -0.25 4.45 0.53
C VAL A 233 0.22 5.57 -0.40
N GLN A 234 -0.70 6.24 -1.11
CA GLN A 234 -0.37 7.38 -1.95
C GLN A 234 0.14 8.59 -1.15
N GLN A 235 -0.31 8.78 0.11
CA GLN A 235 0.21 9.81 1.02
C GLN A 235 1.65 9.53 1.47
N LEU A 236 2.01 8.26 1.61
CA LEU A 236 3.36 7.85 2.00
C LEU A 236 4.42 8.11 0.91
N SER A 237 4.00 8.29 -0.33
CA SER A 237 4.86 8.66 -1.47
C SER A 237 6.05 7.74 -1.77
N GLY A 238 6.07 6.52 -1.21
CA GLY A 238 7.21 5.62 -1.29
C GLY A 238 6.93 4.26 -1.90
N PRO A 239 6.15 3.39 -1.25
CA PRO A 239 6.07 1.98 -1.58
C PRO A 239 5.47 1.70 -2.96
N VAL A 240 6.12 0.79 -3.70
CA VAL A 240 5.54 0.14 -4.88
C VAL A 240 4.94 -1.19 -4.42
N ILE A 241 3.67 -1.43 -4.73
CA ILE A 241 2.98 -2.65 -4.30
C ILE A 241 2.92 -3.66 -5.43
N TYR A 242 3.42 -4.87 -5.18
CA TYR A 242 3.21 -6.05 -6.00
C TYR A 242 2.23 -6.98 -5.30
N SER A 243 1.31 -7.58 -6.04
CA SER A 243 0.34 -8.51 -5.48
C SER A 243 0.37 -9.84 -6.22
N ILE A 244 0.35 -10.94 -5.48
CA ILE A 244 0.19 -12.30 -6.00
C ILE A 244 -1.12 -12.86 -5.43
N GLY A 245 -2.15 -12.85 -6.27
CA GLY A 245 -3.49 -13.32 -5.92
C GLY A 245 -3.68 -14.79 -6.30
N LEU A 246 -3.69 -15.69 -5.32
CA LEU A 246 -3.86 -17.13 -5.52
C LEU A 246 -5.34 -17.52 -5.67
N LEU A 247 -6.04 -16.81 -6.57
CA LEU A 247 -7.50 -16.88 -6.77
C LEU A 247 -7.92 -18.08 -7.63
N PHE A 248 -7.33 -19.23 -7.41
CA PHE A 248 -7.63 -20.48 -8.11
C PHE A 248 -8.19 -21.54 -7.16
N GLY A 249 -8.94 -22.50 -7.69
CA GLY A 249 -9.68 -23.50 -6.91
C GLY A 249 -11.17 -23.14 -6.82
N ASP A 250 -11.94 -24.01 -6.16
CA ASP A 250 -13.40 -23.92 -6.07
C ASP A 250 -13.87 -23.33 -4.72
N GLU A 251 -12.95 -22.74 -3.94
CA GLU A 251 -13.22 -22.27 -2.57
C GLU A 251 -13.92 -20.91 -2.54
N MET A 252 -13.81 -20.13 -3.64
CA MET A 252 -14.40 -18.79 -3.76
C MET A 252 -15.50 -18.73 -4.82
N THR A 253 -16.50 -17.91 -4.59
CA THR A 253 -17.49 -17.58 -5.62
C THR A 253 -16.88 -16.70 -6.72
N HIS A 254 -17.46 -16.70 -7.90
CA HIS A 254 -17.03 -15.82 -9.00
C HIS A 254 -17.09 -14.33 -8.64
N SER A 255 -17.95 -13.92 -7.69
CA SER A 255 -18.04 -12.55 -7.22
C SER A 255 -16.84 -12.19 -6.36
N GLU A 256 -16.51 -13.03 -5.38
CA GLU A 256 -15.35 -12.86 -4.49
C GLU A 256 -14.05 -12.81 -5.29
N VAL A 257 -13.85 -13.72 -6.23
CA VAL A 257 -12.70 -13.72 -7.15
C VAL A 257 -12.57 -12.39 -7.89
N ARG A 258 -13.69 -11.85 -8.41
CA ARG A 258 -13.66 -10.56 -9.13
C ARG A 258 -13.32 -9.39 -8.20
N HIS A 259 -13.89 -9.38 -6.98
CA HIS A 259 -13.61 -8.32 -6.01
C HIS A 259 -12.17 -8.37 -5.53
N ALA A 260 -11.66 -9.53 -5.13
CA ALA A 260 -10.27 -9.72 -4.74
C ALA A 260 -9.31 -9.31 -5.86
N ARG A 261 -9.55 -9.78 -7.10
CA ARG A 261 -8.75 -9.39 -8.27
C ARG A 261 -8.71 -7.88 -8.46
N ARG A 262 -9.87 -7.22 -8.46
CA ARG A 262 -9.97 -5.77 -8.64
C ARG A 262 -9.22 -5.01 -7.54
N ALA A 263 -9.35 -5.44 -6.28
CA ALA A 263 -8.66 -4.82 -5.17
C ALA A 263 -7.13 -4.90 -5.33
N LEU A 264 -6.60 -6.07 -5.66
CA LEU A 264 -5.17 -6.28 -5.86
C LEU A 264 -4.65 -5.51 -7.09
N GLU A 265 -5.41 -5.49 -8.20
CA GLU A 265 -5.08 -4.69 -9.39
C GLU A 265 -5.02 -3.20 -9.09
N MET A 266 -5.96 -2.67 -8.27
CA MET A 266 -5.97 -1.27 -7.86
C MET A 266 -4.82 -0.94 -6.92
N LEU A 267 -4.58 -1.75 -5.88
CA LEU A 267 -3.46 -1.54 -4.94
C LEU A 267 -2.12 -1.49 -5.66
N SER A 268 -1.88 -2.44 -6.57
CA SER A 268 -0.63 -2.50 -7.32
C SER A 268 -0.55 -1.38 -8.37
N GLY A 269 -1.57 -1.21 -9.20
CA GLY A 269 -1.56 -0.25 -10.31
C GLY A 269 -1.42 1.20 -9.85
N GLU A 270 -2.08 1.59 -8.77
CA GLU A 270 -2.01 2.96 -8.23
C GLU A 270 -0.62 3.33 -7.70
N THR A 271 0.20 2.33 -7.37
CA THR A 271 1.57 2.51 -6.86
C THR A 271 2.66 2.25 -7.90
N GLY A 272 2.30 1.78 -9.09
CA GLY A 272 3.23 1.49 -10.17
C GLY A 272 3.76 0.05 -10.19
N GLY A 273 3.19 -0.84 -9.38
CA GLY A 273 3.47 -2.27 -9.40
C GLY A 273 2.52 -3.07 -10.29
N ILE A 274 2.49 -4.39 -10.09
CA ILE A 274 1.65 -5.33 -10.85
C ILE A 274 0.96 -6.30 -9.88
N ALA A 275 -0.27 -6.70 -10.24
CA ALA A 275 -0.96 -7.82 -9.63
C ALA A 275 -0.88 -9.04 -10.57
N PHE A 276 -0.39 -10.14 -10.03
CA PHE A 276 -0.27 -11.43 -10.72
C PHE A 276 -1.34 -12.39 -10.21
N PHE A 277 -1.85 -13.22 -11.13
CA PHE A 277 -2.90 -14.19 -10.81
C PHE A 277 -2.53 -15.55 -11.41
N PRO A 278 -1.68 -16.33 -10.71
CA PRO A 278 -1.35 -17.68 -11.15
C PRO A 278 -2.59 -18.55 -11.26
N LYS A 279 -2.54 -19.54 -12.14
CA LYS A 279 -3.61 -20.52 -12.31
C LYS A 279 -3.40 -21.77 -11.47
N SER A 280 -2.18 -21.94 -10.94
CA SER A 280 -1.81 -23.06 -10.08
C SER A 280 -0.61 -22.70 -9.21
N ILE A 281 -0.33 -23.53 -8.22
CA ILE A 281 0.80 -23.35 -7.27
C ILE A 281 2.15 -23.37 -7.99
N GLU A 282 2.30 -24.17 -9.05
CA GLU A 282 3.55 -24.32 -9.79
C GLU A 282 4.02 -23.05 -10.50
N GLN A 283 3.11 -22.11 -10.74
CA GLN A 283 3.42 -20.83 -11.38
C GLN A 283 3.97 -19.78 -10.40
N ILE A 284 3.90 -20.01 -9.08
CA ILE A 284 4.25 -18.99 -8.08
C ILE A 284 5.75 -18.67 -8.16
N ASP A 285 6.61 -19.68 -8.33
CA ASP A 285 8.07 -19.49 -8.43
C ASP A 285 8.44 -18.63 -9.65
N GLU A 286 7.81 -18.84 -10.79
CA GLU A 286 8.00 -18.04 -12.00
C GLU A 286 7.58 -16.58 -11.79
N ILE A 287 6.42 -16.37 -11.15
CA ILE A 287 5.92 -15.02 -10.81
C ILE A 287 6.85 -14.34 -9.81
N ALA A 288 7.33 -15.03 -8.78
CA ALA A 288 8.29 -14.47 -7.83
C ALA A 288 9.58 -13.98 -8.54
N ALA A 289 10.09 -14.75 -9.49
CA ALA A 289 11.22 -14.35 -10.31
C ALA A 289 10.91 -13.15 -11.23
N GLU A 290 9.69 -13.07 -11.76
CA GLU A 290 9.22 -11.92 -12.55
C GLU A 290 9.12 -10.65 -11.71
N VAL A 291 8.56 -10.72 -10.49
CA VAL A 291 8.52 -9.63 -9.52
C VAL A 291 9.94 -9.15 -9.19
N ALA A 292 10.86 -10.08 -8.86
CA ALA A 292 12.24 -9.74 -8.57
C ALA A 292 12.90 -9.01 -9.75
N ARG A 293 12.70 -9.49 -10.98
CA ARG A 293 13.24 -8.86 -12.19
C ARG A 293 12.67 -7.47 -12.40
N ASP A 294 11.35 -7.29 -12.24
CA ASP A 294 10.69 -5.99 -12.41
C ASP A 294 11.24 -4.96 -11.41
N ILE A 295 11.38 -5.35 -10.14
CA ILE A 295 11.96 -4.50 -9.10
C ILE A 295 13.37 -4.03 -9.48
N ARG A 296 14.22 -4.91 -10.08
CA ARG A 296 15.60 -4.60 -10.45
C ARG A 296 15.76 -3.71 -11.66
N THR A 297 14.79 -3.76 -12.57
CA THR A 297 14.90 -3.12 -13.91
C THR A 297 14.19 -1.77 -14.00
N GLN A 298 13.69 -1.23 -12.89
CA GLN A 298 13.00 0.06 -12.88
C GLN A 298 13.97 1.22 -13.07
N TYR A 299 13.53 2.21 -13.84
CA TYR A 299 14.11 3.55 -13.85
C TYR A 299 13.67 4.32 -12.63
N THR A 300 14.60 5.04 -12.00
CA THR A 300 14.31 5.99 -10.93
C THR A 300 14.41 7.40 -11.51
N ILE A 301 13.31 8.13 -11.51
CA ILE A 301 13.18 9.45 -12.12
C ILE A 301 12.77 10.44 -11.05
N GLY A 302 13.58 11.49 -10.84
CA GLY A 302 13.25 12.55 -9.90
C GLY A 302 12.94 13.87 -10.60
N TYR A 303 11.96 14.59 -10.07
CA TYR A 303 11.64 15.94 -10.52
C TYR A 303 11.19 16.81 -9.35
N HIS A 304 11.31 18.13 -9.51
CA HIS A 304 10.67 19.07 -8.59
C HIS A 304 9.32 19.47 -9.16
N SER A 305 8.28 19.35 -8.34
CA SER A 305 6.94 19.80 -8.73
C SER A 305 6.95 21.32 -8.98
N SER A 306 6.31 21.74 -10.08
CA SER A 306 6.07 23.15 -10.37
C SER A 306 5.00 23.78 -9.46
N LYS A 307 4.23 22.96 -8.73
CA LYS A 307 3.25 23.39 -7.74
C LYS A 307 3.86 23.48 -6.35
N PRO A 308 3.52 24.49 -5.54
CA PRO A 308 4.03 24.61 -4.19
C PRO A 308 3.49 23.47 -3.30
N THR A 309 4.31 22.98 -2.35
CA THR A 309 3.92 21.93 -1.39
C THR A 309 2.77 22.35 -0.47
N THR A 310 2.54 23.65 -0.32
CA THR A 310 1.43 24.20 0.47
C THR A 310 0.06 24.04 -0.19
N GLU A 311 0.01 23.69 -1.47
CA GLU A 311 -1.23 23.43 -2.20
C GLU A 311 -1.63 21.96 -1.98
N PRO A 312 -2.68 21.69 -1.16
CA PRO A 312 -3.09 20.34 -0.84
C PRO A 312 -3.83 19.71 -2.02
N GLY A 313 -3.92 18.39 -2.03
CA GLY A 313 -4.69 17.62 -3.00
C GLY A 313 -3.86 16.54 -3.69
N PHE A 314 -4.56 15.66 -4.36
CA PHE A 314 -3.93 14.61 -5.16
C PHE A 314 -3.35 15.22 -6.45
N ARG A 315 -2.10 14.89 -6.75
CA ARG A 315 -1.40 15.28 -7.97
C ARG A 315 -1.22 14.09 -8.87
N ARG A 316 -1.86 14.13 -10.03
CA ARG A 316 -1.76 13.05 -11.01
C ARG A 316 -0.41 13.10 -11.71
N VAL A 317 0.27 11.97 -11.78
CA VAL A 317 1.56 11.83 -12.49
C VAL A 317 1.36 10.96 -13.73
N GLN A 318 1.99 11.37 -14.82
CA GLN A 318 2.09 10.59 -16.04
C GLN A 318 3.53 10.65 -16.55
N VAL A 319 4.09 9.50 -16.87
CA VAL A 319 5.39 9.38 -17.52
C VAL A 319 5.20 8.78 -18.89
N THR A 320 5.85 9.35 -19.89
CA THR A 320 5.91 8.80 -21.25
C THR A 320 7.36 8.52 -21.62
N ALA A 321 7.58 7.49 -22.41
CA ALA A 321 8.90 7.18 -22.99
C ALA A 321 8.79 7.02 -24.50
N GLN A 322 9.82 7.48 -25.22
CA GLN A 322 9.92 7.35 -26.67
C GLN A 322 11.37 7.12 -27.06
N GLU A 323 11.60 6.23 -28.00
CA GLU A 323 12.92 6.02 -28.61
C GLU A 323 12.76 5.82 -30.12
N PRO A 324 13.56 6.53 -30.94
CA PRO A 324 13.52 6.36 -32.38
C PRO A 324 13.83 4.91 -32.78
N GLY A 325 12.97 4.31 -33.59
CA GLY A 325 13.15 2.91 -34.07
C GLY A 325 12.52 1.83 -33.19
N GLN A 326 12.01 2.19 -32.02
CA GLN A 326 11.20 1.27 -31.19
C GLN A 326 9.71 1.49 -31.42
N GLY A 327 8.89 0.47 -31.08
CA GLY A 327 7.44 0.54 -31.13
C GLY A 327 6.86 1.47 -30.05
N LYS A 328 5.55 1.35 -29.82
CA LYS A 328 4.89 2.08 -28.76
C LYS A 328 5.39 1.57 -27.40
N LEU A 329 5.99 2.46 -26.61
CA LEU A 329 6.43 2.18 -25.25
C LEU A 329 5.31 2.52 -24.26
N GLU A 330 5.09 1.64 -23.31
CA GLU A 330 4.20 1.86 -22.17
C GLU A 330 5.05 2.04 -20.92
N VAL A 331 4.73 3.06 -20.13
CA VAL A 331 5.43 3.34 -18.88
C VAL A 331 4.50 3.10 -17.72
N ARG A 332 4.88 2.19 -16.84
CA ARG A 332 4.18 1.90 -15.59
C ARG A 332 4.93 2.59 -14.44
N THR A 333 4.22 3.41 -13.70
CA THR A 333 4.68 4.11 -12.49
C THR A 333 3.46 4.46 -11.65
N ARG A 334 3.64 5.02 -10.44
CA ARG A 334 2.50 5.49 -9.64
C ARG A 334 1.63 6.47 -10.43
N THR A 335 0.31 6.42 -10.20
CA THR A 335 -0.66 7.29 -10.88
C THR A 335 -0.64 8.72 -10.33
N GLY A 336 -0.11 8.92 -9.13
CA GLY A 336 0.00 10.21 -8.48
C GLY A 336 0.39 10.09 -7.01
N TYR A 337 0.32 11.22 -6.31
CA TYR A 337 0.69 11.31 -4.89
C TYR A 337 -0.03 12.47 -4.21
N PHE A 338 0.00 12.48 -2.88
CA PHE A 338 -0.37 13.64 -2.08
C PHE A 338 0.90 14.33 -1.58
N PRO A 339 1.09 15.64 -1.84
CA PRO A 339 2.27 16.35 -1.34
C PRO A 339 2.25 16.38 0.20
N SER A 340 3.43 16.21 0.81
CA SER A 340 3.56 16.38 2.25
C SER A 340 3.41 17.86 2.61
N VAL A 341 2.26 18.20 3.17
CA VAL A 341 1.99 19.59 3.60
C VAL A 341 2.77 19.87 4.89
N ARG A 342 3.91 20.54 4.77
CA ARG A 342 4.64 21.06 5.95
C ARG A 342 3.89 22.27 6.49
N VAL A 343 3.10 22.09 7.53
CA VAL A 343 2.49 23.22 8.26
C VAL A 343 3.59 23.95 9.04
N ALA A 344 3.93 25.17 8.63
CA ALA A 344 4.84 26.02 9.38
C ALA A 344 4.27 26.28 10.78
N ARG A 345 4.85 25.69 11.83
CA ARG A 345 4.51 26.01 13.22
C ARG A 345 4.85 27.47 13.48
N LYS A 346 3.84 28.31 13.70
CA LYS A 346 4.03 29.62 14.31
C LYS A 346 4.57 29.43 15.72
N THR A 347 5.85 29.68 15.92
CA THR A 347 6.43 29.82 17.27
C THR A 347 5.90 31.12 17.87
N THR A 348 4.91 31.00 18.76
CA THR A 348 4.52 32.10 19.62
C THR A 348 5.65 32.26 20.65
N LYS A 349 6.44 33.35 20.55
CA LYS A 349 7.35 33.73 21.60
C LYS A 349 6.53 34.05 22.86
N ALA A 350 6.63 33.19 23.87
CA ALA A 350 6.22 33.57 25.23
C ALA A 350 7.13 34.68 25.67
N SER A 351 6.59 35.90 25.81
CA SER A 351 7.25 37.00 26.49
C SER A 351 7.28 36.65 27.97
N ALA A 352 8.49 36.32 28.47
CA ALA A 352 8.74 36.28 29.87
C ALA A 352 8.78 37.74 30.38
N GLN A 353 7.88 38.05 31.30
CA GLN A 353 7.98 39.17 32.24
C GLN A 353 8.79 38.74 33.46
#